data_ce632dc59d8166625ca43b2b43bea264
#
_entry.id   ce632dc59d8166625ca43b2b43bea264
#
_cell.length_a   1.000
_cell.length_b   1.000
_cell.length_c   1.000
_cell.angle_alpha   90.00
_cell.angle_beta   90.00
_cell.angle_gamma   90.00
#
_symmetry.space_group_name_H-M   'P 1'
#
loop_
_entity.id
_entity.type
_entity.pdbx_description
1 polymer ?
#
loop_
_entity_poly.entity_id
_entity_poly.type
_entity_poly.pdbx_seq_one_letter_code
_entity_poly.pdbx_strand_id
1 'polypeptide(L)'
;RFGGHELGLVEFVELVATLGRGCGSTAWVYGVTAERAWLLAKFPDAAQRDVWGANPRALVTSQINPDGKAVAVPGGWRVTGHWHFVSGIDVAQWAVFCALAPPEAPGGPPVPLYLLLPVGDCEVIDNWHVAGLAATGSRDVRV
;
A
#
# COMPACT_ATOMS: atom_id res chain seq x y z
N ARG A 1 14.84 11.22 -5.82
CA ARG A 1 14.01 12.40 -6.06
C ARG A 1 13.52 13.05 -4.76
N PHE A 2 12.97 12.32 -3.83
CA PHE A 2 12.48 12.79 -2.53
C PHE A 2 13.41 12.42 -1.36
N GLY A 3 14.72 12.30 -1.60
CA GLY A 3 15.72 11.94 -0.59
C GLY A 3 15.92 10.43 -0.39
N GLY A 4 15.35 9.60 -1.25
CA GLY A 4 15.59 8.15 -1.26
C GLY A 4 16.98 7.80 -1.78
N HIS A 5 17.48 6.64 -1.38
CA HIS A 5 18.82 6.14 -1.77
C HIS A 5 18.87 5.45 -3.14
N GLU A 6 17.70 5.23 -3.77
CA GLU A 6 17.59 4.54 -5.07
C GLU A 6 18.32 3.19 -5.13
N LEU A 7 18.25 2.43 -4.05
CA LEU A 7 18.90 1.12 -3.94
C LEU A 7 18.31 0.14 -4.98
N GLY A 8 19.19 -0.72 -5.51
CA GLY A 8 18.79 -1.79 -6.40
C GLY A 8 18.12 -2.96 -5.67
N LEU A 9 17.66 -3.95 -6.43
CA LEU A 9 16.99 -5.12 -5.88
C LEU A 9 17.89 -5.97 -4.97
N VAL A 10 19.18 -6.05 -5.28
CA VAL A 10 20.15 -6.84 -4.50
C VAL A 10 20.29 -6.24 -3.09
N GLU A 11 20.55 -4.94 -3.00
CA GLU A 11 20.68 -4.22 -1.74
C GLU A 11 19.39 -4.28 -0.92
N PHE A 12 18.24 -4.19 -1.59
CA PHE A 12 16.94 -4.35 -0.94
C PHE A 12 16.81 -5.74 -0.29
N VAL A 13 17.13 -6.82 -1.03
CA VAL A 13 17.03 -8.19 -0.51
C VAL A 13 18.02 -8.41 0.64
N GLU A 14 19.24 -7.91 0.56
CA GLU A 14 20.24 -8.00 1.62
C GLU A 14 19.80 -7.28 2.90
N LEU A 15 19.17 -6.11 2.77
CA LEU A 15 18.60 -5.37 3.91
C LEU A 15 17.46 -6.14 4.56
N VAL A 16 16.51 -6.65 3.77
CA VAL A 16 15.40 -7.48 4.28
C VAL A 16 15.94 -8.72 4.99
N ALA A 17 16.91 -9.42 4.40
CA ALA A 17 17.53 -10.60 5.01
C ALA A 17 18.27 -10.27 6.31
N THR A 18 18.95 -9.14 6.37
CA THR A 18 19.65 -8.67 7.56
C THR A 18 18.68 -8.35 8.69
N LEU A 19 17.60 -7.62 8.40
CA LEU A 19 16.53 -7.34 9.36
C LEU A 19 15.87 -8.63 9.86
N GLY A 20 15.65 -9.59 8.94
CA GLY A 20 15.03 -10.88 9.23
C GLY A 20 15.79 -11.75 10.23
N ARG A 21 17.11 -11.59 10.33
CA ARG A 21 17.93 -12.27 11.35
C ARG A 21 17.61 -11.78 12.78
N GLY A 22 17.18 -10.53 12.91
CA GLY A 22 16.79 -9.95 14.19
C GLY A 22 15.31 -10.09 14.49
N CYS A 23 14.46 -9.76 13.50
CA CYS A 23 13.00 -9.77 13.66
C CYS A 23 12.30 -9.95 12.32
N GLY A 24 11.58 -11.08 12.15
CA GLY A 24 10.82 -11.37 10.94
C GLY A 24 9.70 -10.37 10.67
N SER A 25 9.01 -9.89 11.71
CA SER A 25 7.96 -8.86 11.54
C SER A 25 8.53 -7.54 11.00
N THR A 26 9.66 -7.09 11.56
CA THR A 26 10.34 -5.86 11.08
C THR A 26 10.78 -6.01 9.63
N ALA A 27 11.38 -7.15 9.28
CA ALA A 27 11.80 -7.44 7.91
C ALA A 27 10.62 -7.43 6.94
N TRP A 28 9.49 -8.02 7.34
CA TRP A 28 8.28 -8.04 6.52
C TRP A 28 7.71 -6.64 6.29
N VAL A 29 7.52 -5.86 7.36
CA VAL A 29 6.98 -4.49 7.24
C VAL A 29 7.91 -3.61 6.42
N TYR A 30 9.23 -3.69 6.66
CA TYR A 30 10.22 -2.96 5.85
C TYR A 30 10.14 -3.39 4.38
N GLY A 31 10.11 -4.70 4.11
CA GLY A 31 10.01 -5.23 2.75
C GLY A 31 8.79 -4.71 2.01
N VAL A 32 7.62 -4.80 2.63
CA VAL A 32 6.36 -4.32 2.05
C VAL A 32 6.41 -2.81 1.80
N THR A 33 6.78 -2.00 2.79
CA THR A 33 6.73 -0.53 2.66
C THR A 33 7.80 0.02 1.72
N ALA A 34 9.01 -0.57 1.70
CA ALA A 34 10.08 -0.14 0.80
C ALA A 34 9.79 -0.52 -0.67
N GLU A 35 9.23 -1.72 -0.92
CA GLU A 35 8.80 -2.11 -2.26
C GLU A 35 7.70 -1.18 -2.80
N ARG A 36 6.83 -0.65 -1.93
CA ARG A 36 5.76 0.27 -2.35
C ARG A 36 6.28 1.62 -2.83
N ALA A 37 7.49 2.01 -2.44
CA ALA A 37 8.14 3.17 -3.02
C ALA A 37 8.39 2.99 -4.54
N TRP A 38 8.76 1.78 -4.99
CA TRP A 38 8.90 1.49 -6.43
C TRP A 38 7.55 1.47 -7.15
N LEU A 39 6.51 0.94 -6.51
CA LEU A 39 5.15 0.98 -7.07
C LEU A 39 4.68 2.43 -7.22
N LEU A 40 4.82 3.24 -6.17
CA LEU A 40 4.41 4.63 -6.18
C LEU A 40 5.20 5.49 -7.19
N ALA A 41 6.45 5.11 -7.50
CA ALA A 41 7.23 5.76 -8.55
C ALA A 41 6.61 5.62 -9.96
N LYS A 42 5.63 4.72 -10.14
CA LYS A 42 4.85 4.57 -11.38
C LYS A 42 3.59 5.44 -11.41
N PHE A 43 3.20 6.00 -10.28
CA PHE A 43 2.08 6.92 -10.19
C PHE A 43 2.44 8.29 -10.76
N PRO A 44 1.44 9.11 -11.14
CA PRO A 44 1.69 10.48 -11.57
C PRO A 44 2.49 11.30 -10.55
N ASP A 45 3.25 12.26 -11.03
CA ASP A 45 4.08 13.15 -10.20
C ASP A 45 3.29 13.87 -9.10
N ALA A 46 2.02 14.18 -9.34
CA ALA A 46 1.14 14.78 -8.34
C ALA A 46 0.98 13.85 -7.13
N ALA A 47 0.63 12.59 -7.35
CA ALA A 47 0.47 11.60 -6.29
C ALA A 47 1.78 11.38 -5.49
N GLN A 48 2.94 11.35 -6.16
CA GLN A 48 4.23 11.26 -5.48
C GLN A 48 4.51 12.49 -4.60
N ARG A 49 4.11 13.69 -5.04
CA ARG A 49 4.23 14.93 -4.25
C ARG A 49 3.27 14.95 -3.07
N ASP A 50 2.06 14.42 -3.23
CA ASP A 50 1.09 14.30 -2.13
C ASP A 50 1.66 13.43 -1.00
N VAL A 51 2.32 12.33 -1.33
CA VAL A 51 2.94 11.44 -0.34
C VAL A 51 4.20 12.04 0.27
N TRP A 52 5.15 12.47 -0.56
CA TRP A 52 6.51 12.77 -0.09
C TRP A 52 6.87 14.25 -0.10
N GLY A 53 6.02 15.12 -0.66
CA GLY A 53 6.33 16.54 -0.77
C GLY A 53 6.51 17.25 0.57
N ALA A 54 5.61 16.97 1.52
CA ALA A 54 5.66 17.51 2.87
C ALA A 54 6.42 16.61 3.86
N ASN A 55 6.38 15.28 3.64
CA ASN A 55 7.04 14.29 4.50
C ASN A 55 7.82 13.26 3.67
N PRO A 56 9.12 13.50 3.41
CA PRO A 56 9.96 12.57 2.64
C PRO A 56 10.11 11.18 3.27
N ARG A 57 9.71 11.01 4.53
CA ARG A 57 9.76 9.75 5.27
C ARG A 57 8.41 9.05 5.36
N ALA A 58 7.38 9.55 4.68
CA ALA A 58 6.07 8.92 4.67
C ALA A 58 6.16 7.49 4.14
N LEU A 59 5.58 6.56 4.89
CA LEU A 59 5.50 5.15 4.52
C LEU A 59 4.21 4.88 3.76
N VAL A 60 4.33 4.05 2.75
CA VAL A 60 3.22 3.57 1.94
C VAL A 60 3.09 2.07 2.12
N THR A 61 1.91 1.59 2.48
CA THR A 61 1.59 0.16 2.44
C THR A 61 0.64 -0.16 1.30
N SER A 62 0.26 -1.42 1.13
CA SER A 62 -0.73 -1.78 0.12
C SER A 62 -1.38 -3.13 0.36
N GLN A 63 -2.54 -3.29 -0.31
CA GLN A 63 -3.10 -4.59 -0.61
C GLN A 63 -3.53 -4.59 -2.09
N ILE A 64 -2.92 -5.48 -2.87
CA ILE A 64 -3.07 -5.51 -4.32
C ILE A 64 -4.14 -6.48 -4.84
N ASN A 65 -4.79 -7.25 -3.94
CA ASN A 65 -5.97 -8.02 -4.33
C ASN A 65 -7.10 -7.05 -4.71
N PRO A 66 -7.87 -7.36 -5.77
CA PRO A 66 -8.93 -6.48 -6.25
C PRO A 66 -10.23 -6.64 -5.42
N ASP A 67 -10.12 -6.44 -4.10
CA ASP A 67 -11.20 -6.66 -3.14
C ASP A 67 -12.12 -5.43 -2.97
N GLY A 68 -11.90 -4.39 -3.78
CA GLY A 68 -12.70 -3.18 -3.79
C GLY A 68 -13.44 -2.95 -5.10
N LYS A 69 -14.31 -1.94 -5.06
CA LYS A 69 -15.00 -1.36 -6.23
C LYS A 69 -14.65 0.11 -6.36
N ALA A 70 -14.38 0.54 -7.59
CA ALA A 70 -14.15 1.94 -7.93
C ALA A 70 -15.20 2.41 -8.94
N VAL A 71 -15.84 3.53 -8.64
CA VAL A 71 -16.82 4.17 -9.53
C VAL A 71 -16.35 5.57 -9.84
N ALA A 72 -16.27 5.91 -11.13
CA ALA A 72 -15.88 7.25 -11.56
C ALA A 72 -16.91 8.28 -11.08
N VAL A 73 -16.41 9.39 -10.52
CA VAL A 73 -17.19 10.56 -10.10
C VAL A 73 -16.51 11.83 -10.61
N PRO A 74 -17.17 12.97 -10.67
CA PRO A 74 -16.52 14.22 -11.01
C PRO A 74 -15.32 14.50 -10.12
N GLY A 75 -14.14 14.63 -10.70
CA GLY A 75 -12.89 14.91 -9.98
C GLY A 75 -12.13 13.68 -9.44
N GLY A 76 -12.61 12.45 -9.65
CA GLY A 76 -11.88 11.27 -9.19
C GLY A 76 -12.70 9.97 -9.15
N TRP A 77 -12.47 9.19 -8.11
CA TRP A 77 -13.08 7.88 -7.91
C TRP A 77 -13.72 7.78 -6.53
N ARG A 78 -14.93 7.22 -6.48
CA ARG A 78 -15.50 6.72 -5.23
C ARG A 78 -15.07 5.28 -5.08
N VAL A 79 -14.39 4.99 -3.96
CA VAL A 79 -13.84 3.68 -3.65
C VAL A 79 -14.61 3.08 -2.48
N THR A 80 -14.91 1.80 -2.55
CA THR A 80 -15.44 1.02 -1.43
C THR A 80 -14.83 -0.36 -1.46
N GLY A 81 -14.50 -0.93 -0.31
CA GLY A 81 -13.92 -2.27 -0.25
C GLY A 81 -13.56 -2.70 1.15
N HIS A 82 -13.12 -3.96 1.25
CA HIS A 82 -12.59 -4.55 2.46
C HIS A 82 -11.36 -5.37 2.08
N TRP A 83 -10.19 -4.87 2.44
CA TRP A 83 -8.92 -5.53 2.15
C TRP A 83 -8.37 -6.18 3.40
N HIS A 84 -7.95 -7.44 3.26
CA HIS A 84 -7.40 -8.24 4.33
C HIS A 84 -5.87 -8.19 4.33
N PHE A 85 -5.26 -8.37 5.51
CA PHE A 85 -3.81 -8.51 5.67
C PHE A 85 -3.00 -7.31 5.16
N VAL A 86 -3.43 -6.09 5.48
CA VAL A 86 -2.73 -4.86 5.10
C VAL A 86 -1.55 -4.64 6.06
N SER A 87 -0.42 -5.30 5.77
CA SER A 87 0.76 -5.29 6.63
C SER A 87 1.36 -3.90 6.77
N GLY A 88 1.69 -3.51 8.01
CA GLY A 88 2.30 -2.21 8.29
C GLY A 88 1.32 -1.03 8.25
N ILE A 89 0.01 -1.27 8.21
CA ILE A 89 -0.99 -0.20 8.20
C ILE A 89 -0.91 0.71 9.42
N ASP A 90 -0.52 0.16 10.58
CA ASP A 90 -0.40 0.91 11.84
C ASP A 90 0.69 2.00 11.80
N VAL A 91 1.66 1.90 10.90
CA VAL A 91 2.79 2.83 10.78
C VAL A 91 2.81 3.60 9.46
N ALA A 92 1.98 3.22 8.51
CA ALA A 92 1.89 3.87 7.20
C ALA A 92 1.01 5.14 7.27
N GLN A 93 1.33 6.14 6.45
CA GLN A 93 0.53 7.34 6.26
C GLN A 93 -0.37 7.22 5.02
N TRP A 94 0.04 6.38 4.08
CA TRP A 94 -0.65 6.16 2.81
C TRP A 94 -0.78 4.68 2.52
N ALA A 95 -1.82 4.31 1.79
CA ALA A 95 -2.02 2.95 1.32
C ALA A 95 -2.40 2.93 -0.16
N VAL A 96 -1.91 1.92 -0.88
CA VAL A 96 -2.33 1.61 -2.24
C VAL A 96 -3.24 0.39 -2.20
N PHE A 97 -4.47 0.56 -2.65
CA PHE A 97 -5.45 -0.53 -2.76
C PHE A 97 -5.80 -0.81 -4.21
N CYS A 98 -6.02 -2.09 -4.53
CA CYS A 98 -6.56 -2.49 -5.82
C CYS A 98 -8.09 -2.59 -5.72
N ALA A 99 -8.79 -1.93 -6.64
CA ALA A 99 -10.24 -2.00 -6.79
C ALA A 99 -10.63 -2.20 -8.24
N LEU A 100 -11.79 -2.82 -8.48
CA LEU A 100 -12.31 -3.04 -9.82
C LEU A 100 -13.18 -1.86 -10.24
N ALA A 101 -12.82 -1.26 -11.37
CA ALA A 101 -13.64 -0.29 -12.08
C ALA A 101 -14.53 -0.98 -13.13
N PRO A 102 -15.63 -0.34 -13.57
CA PRO A 102 -16.42 -0.84 -14.69
C PRO A 102 -15.56 -1.07 -15.95
N PRO A 103 -15.95 -2.02 -16.79
CA PRO A 103 -15.27 -2.27 -18.05
C PRO A 103 -15.20 -1.03 -18.94
N GLU A 104 -14.12 -0.87 -19.71
CA GLU A 104 -13.97 0.20 -20.70
C GLU A 104 -14.93 0.06 -21.88
N ALA A 105 -15.30 -1.19 -22.20
CA ALA A 105 -16.27 -1.49 -23.26
C ALA A 105 -17.45 -2.33 -22.72
N PRO A 106 -18.66 -2.16 -23.26
CA PRO A 106 -19.82 -2.97 -22.86
C PRO A 106 -19.55 -4.46 -22.97
N GLY A 107 -19.78 -5.20 -21.84
CA GLY A 107 -19.56 -6.65 -21.76
C GLY A 107 -18.10 -7.08 -21.58
N GLY A 108 -17.16 -6.15 -21.47
CA GLY A 108 -15.76 -6.44 -21.14
C GLY A 108 -15.54 -6.84 -19.68
N PRO A 109 -14.32 -7.27 -19.33
CA PRO A 109 -13.97 -7.55 -17.94
C PRO A 109 -13.81 -6.23 -17.15
N PRO A 110 -14.04 -6.26 -15.81
CA PRO A 110 -13.71 -5.13 -14.96
C PRO A 110 -12.21 -4.78 -15.04
N VAL A 111 -11.89 -3.51 -14.86
CA VAL A 111 -10.51 -2.99 -14.94
C VAL A 111 -9.95 -2.83 -13.53
N PRO A 112 -8.83 -3.49 -13.19
CA PRO A 112 -8.17 -3.28 -11.90
C PRO A 112 -7.48 -1.91 -11.88
N LEU A 113 -7.81 -1.12 -10.86
CA LEU A 113 -7.17 0.18 -10.59
C LEU A 113 -6.40 0.13 -9.28
N TYR A 114 -5.19 0.67 -9.30
CA TYR A 114 -4.42 0.94 -8.09
C TYR A 114 -4.68 2.36 -7.63
N LEU A 115 -5.27 2.49 -6.45
CA LEU A 115 -5.75 3.74 -5.89
C LEU A 115 -4.96 4.07 -4.63
N LEU A 116 -4.41 5.29 -4.59
CA LEU A 116 -3.65 5.80 -3.47
C LEU A 116 -4.58 6.57 -2.53
N LEU A 117 -4.64 6.18 -1.26
CA LEU A 117 -5.48 6.79 -0.25
C LEU A 117 -4.67 7.15 1.00
N PRO A 118 -4.96 8.29 1.66
CA PRO A 118 -4.48 8.55 3.02
C PRO A 118 -5.03 7.48 3.98
N VAL A 119 -4.20 6.96 4.89
CA VAL A 119 -4.66 6.00 5.91
C VAL A 119 -5.73 6.62 6.82
N GLY A 120 -5.69 7.95 7.02
CA GLY A 120 -6.71 8.66 7.79
C GLY A 120 -8.13 8.62 7.22
N ASP A 121 -8.27 8.27 5.93
CA ASP A 121 -9.58 8.11 5.27
C ASP A 121 -10.08 6.66 5.31
N CYS A 122 -9.36 5.76 5.99
CA CYS A 122 -9.64 4.34 6.07
C CYS A 122 -10.06 3.93 7.48
N GLU A 123 -10.97 2.96 7.58
CA GLU A 123 -11.26 2.24 8.82
C GLU A 123 -10.28 1.07 8.98
N VAL A 124 -9.37 1.15 9.96
CA VAL A 124 -8.46 0.05 10.30
C VAL A 124 -9.12 -0.83 11.35
N ILE A 125 -9.29 -2.12 11.05
CA ILE A 125 -9.98 -3.09 11.92
C ILE A 125 -8.95 -3.83 12.76
N ASP A 126 -9.08 -3.77 14.09
CA ASP A 126 -8.19 -4.47 15.03
C ASP A 126 -8.52 -5.95 15.12
N ASN A 127 -8.06 -6.72 14.13
CA ASN A 127 -8.30 -8.17 14.02
C ASN A 127 -7.02 -8.99 13.84
N TRP A 128 -5.83 -8.39 14.01
CA TRP A 128 -4.56 -9.10 13.84
C TRP A 128 -4.06 -9.69 15.16
N HIS A 129 -4.61 -10.86 15.54
CA HIS A 129 -4.26 -11.59 16.75
C HIS A 129 -3.67 -12.96 16.39
N VAL A 130 -2.37 -13.04 16.20
CA VAL A 130 -1.67 -14.21 15.61
C VAL A 130 -0.51 -14.68 16.46
N ALA A 131 -0.15 -15.97 16.34
CA ALA A 131 0.96 -16.58 17.05
C ALA A 131 2.34 -16.22 16.46
N GLY A 132 2.41 -15.90 15.16
CA GLY A 132 3.66 -15.53 14.47
C GLY A 132 3.50 -14.25 13.69
N LEU A 133 4.59 -13.49 13.48
CA LEU A 133 4.58 -12.20 12.79
C LEU A 133 3.58 -11.18 13.39
N ALA A 134 3.34 -11.25 14.70
CA ALA A 134 2.33 -10.41 15.37
C ALA A 134 2.60 -8.89 15.16
N ALA A 135 3.87 -8.49 15.17
CA ALA A 135 4.24 -7.08 15.00
C ALA A 135 4.19 -6.56 13.56
N THR A 136 3.67 -7.35 12.60
CA THR A 136 3.42 -6.82 11.24
C THR A 136 2.18 -5.94 11.18
N GLY A 137 1.27 -6.05 12.16
CA GLY A 137 0.01 -5.31 12.15
C GLY A 137 -0.75 -5.50 10.84
N SER A 138 -0.82 -6.75 10.36
CA SER A 138 -1.47 -7.06 9.07
C SER A 138 -2.99 -7.04 9.19
N ARG A 139 -3.52 -5.90 9.62
CA ARG A 139 -4.94 -5.68 9.91
C ARG A 139 -5.77 -5.61 8.64
N ASP A 140 -7.06 -5.77 8.81
CA ASP A 140 -8.02 -5.50 7.74
C ASP A 140 -8.30 -3.99 7.65
N VAL A 141 -8.65 -3.56 6.44
CA VAL A 141 -8.97 -2.15 6.15
C VAL A 141 -10.25 -2.07 5.34
N ARG A 142 -11.14 -1.15 5.73
CA ARG A 142 -12.33 -0.77 4.96
C ARG A 142 -12.24 0.67 4.48
N VAL A 143 -12.83 0.88 3.31
CA VAL A 143 -13.04 2.20 2.70
C VAL A 143 -14.48 2.29 2.21
#